data_90d9a6af31d620027b21e5b11e190ee6
#
_entry.id   90d9a6af31d620027b21e5b11e190ee6
#
_cell.length_a   1.000
_cell.length_b   1.000
_cell.length_c   1.000
_cell.angle_alpha   90.00
_cell.angle_beta   90.00
_cell.angle_gamma   90.00
#
_symmetry.space_group_name_H-M   'P 1'
#
loop_
_entity.id
_entity.type
_entity.pdbx_description
1 polymer ?
#
loop_
_entity_poly.entity_id
_entity_poly.type
_entity_poly.pdbx_seq_one_letter_code
_entity_poly.pdbx_strand_id
1 'polypeptide(L)'
;DFSVVATKMTNESAVGDDIQLIVSQEEVISIKKGSTVTYSQSGTVSVGEEEISHTATEDLYDQIIVPKGKFTRLILADGSSLHINAGTKVVYPKHFAKNKREIFVDGEIFIDVKRDESAPFFVKTAQFEVEVLGTAFNVSAYKGDDYAEVVLLRGAVNLKDNKKNTLKLSPNQLASIS
;
A
#
# COMPACT_ATOMS: atom_id res chain seq x y z
N ASP A 1 15.91 7.29 -2.04
CA ASP A 1 14.77 7.08 -2.94
C ASP A 1 13.80 6.09 -2.30
N PHE A 2 12.52 6.44 -2.29
CA PHE A 2 11.44 5.62 -1.74
C PHE A 2 11.42 4.20 -2.34
N SER A 3 11.59 4.08 -3.65
CA SER A 3 11.54 2.79 -4.32
C SER A 3 12.62 1.81 -3.84
N VAL A 4 13.81 2.31 -3.53
CA VAL A 4 14.92 1.49 -3.00
C VAL A 4 14.59 1.03 -1.59
N VAL A 5 14.11 1.93 -0.74
CA VAL A 5 13.71 1.60 0.64
C VAL A 5 12.56 0.59 0.64
N ALA A 6 11.54 0.82 -0.16
CA ALA A 6 10.38 -0.05 -0.27
C ALA A 6 10.75 -1.45 -0.74
N THR A 7 11.59 -1.56 -1.78
CA THR A 7 12.06 -2.86 -2.28
C THR A 7 12.85 -3.62 -1.21
N LYS A 8 13.71 -2.93 -0.46
CA LYS A 8 14.48 -3.54 0.62
C LYS A 8 13.55 -4.07 1.72
N MET A 9 12.58 -3.27 2.14
CA MET A 9 11.63 -3.65 3.18
C MET A 9 10.78 -4.86 2.76
N THR A 10 10.28 -4.89 1.51
CA THR A 10 9.44 -6.00 1.04
C THR A 10 10.19 -7.32 0.88
N ASN A 11 11.52 -7.30 0.86
CA ASN A 11 12.33 -8.52 0.80
C ASN A 11 12.49 -9.19 2.17
N GLU A 12 12.15 -8.52 3.25
CA GLU A 12 12.16 -9.11 4.58
C GLU A 12 11.01 -10.10 4.71
N SER A 13 11.33 -11.31 5.20
CA SER A 13 10.33 -12.36 5.40
C SER A 13 9.55 -12.13 6.68
N ALA A 14 8.24 -12.37 6.63
CA ALA A 14 7.44 -12.44 7.84
C ALA A 14 7.88 -13.63 8.69
N VAL A 15 8.08 -13.40 9.99
CA VAL A 15 8.34 -14.46 10.95
C VAL A 15 7.02 -14.84 11.61
N GLY A 16 6.55 -16.09 11.35
CA GLY A 16 5.31 -16.60 11.92
C GLY A 16 4.07 -16.38 11.03
N ASP A 17 2.91 -16.72 11.55
CA ASP A 17 1.62 -16.72 10.84
C ASP A 17 0.75 -15.49 11.17
N ASP A 18 1.27 -14.56 11.94
CA ASP A 18 0.53 -13.36 12.34
C ASP A 18 0.69 -12.22 11.35
N ILE A 19 -0.35 -11.38 11.25
CA ILE A 19 -0.23 -10.11 10.58
C ILE A 19 0.74 -9.24 11.39
N GLN A 20 1.71 -8.63 10.72
CA GLN A 20 2.73 -7.82 11.36
C GLN A 20 2.66 -6.37 10.87
N LEU A 21 2.62 -5.44 11.81
CA LEU A 21 2.90 -4.03 11.57
C LEU A 21 4.33 -3.76 12.02
N ILE A 22 5.18 -3.34 11.09
CA ILE A 22 6.56 -2.97 11.38
C ILE A 22 6.66 -1.45 11.35
N VAL A 23 6.88 -0.87 12.53
CA VAL A 23 6.93 0.59 12.71
C VAL A 23 8.38 1.05 12.63
N SER A 24 8.64 2.00 11.73
CA SER A 24 9.96 2.61 11.54
C SER A 24 11.09 1.58 11.33
N GLN A 25 10.77 0.45 10.70
CA GLN A 25 11.70 -0.66 10.42
C GLN A 25 12.29 -1.36 11.67
N GLU A 26 11.82 -1.02 12.86
CA GLU A 26 12.41 -1.51 14.12
C GLU A 26 11.41 -2.30 14.96
N GLU A 27 10.24 -1.77 15.21
CA GLU A 27 9.26 -2.35 16.11
C GLU A 27 8.23 -3.19 15.38
N VAL A 28 8.08 -4.46 15.78
CA VAL A 28 7.12 -5.40 15.20
C VAL A 28 5.94 -5.57 16.13
N ILE A 29 4.74 -5.29 15.61
CA ILE A 29 3.48 -5.40 16.35
C ILE A 29 2.61 -6.44 15.66
N SER A 30 2.15 -7.45 16.41
CA SER A 30 1.22 -8.46 15.92
C SER A 30 -0.21 -7.90 15.88
N ILE A 31 -0.91 -8.12 14.77
CA ILE A 31 -2.26 -7.62 14.54
C ILE A 31 -3.22 -8.80 14.35
N LYS A 32 -4.38 -8.72 14.97
CA LYS A 32 -5.43 -9.72 14.79
C LYS A 32 -6.06 -9.60 13.41
N LYS A 33 -6.39 -10.75 12.81
CA LYS A 33 -7.10 -10.84 11.55
C LYS A 33 -8.33 -9.93 11.55
N GLY A 34 -8.48 -9.14 10.49
CA GLY A 34 -9.63 -8.25 10.31
C GLY A 34 -9.57 -6.95 11.09
N SER A 35 -8.53 -6.71 11.90
CA SER A 35 -8.33 -5.43 12.57
C SER A 35 -8.03 -4.32 11.57
N THR A 36 -8.37 -3.09 11.93
CA THR A 36 -8.05 -1.90 11.13
C THR A 36 -6.87 -1.17 11.77
N VAL A 37 -5.86 -0.88 10.94
CA VAL A 37 -4.73 -0.02 11.31
C VAL A 37 -5.03 1.37 10.78
N THR A 38 -5.04 2.38 11.64
CA THR A 38 -5.42 3.73 11.26
C THR A 38 -4.32 4.73 11.59
N TYR A 39 -3.99 5.57 10.62
CA TYR A 39 -3.06 6.68 10.78
C TYR A 39 -3.85 7.99 10.86
N SER A 40 -3.51 8.83 11.83
CA SER A 40 -4.01 10.20 11.88
C SER A 40 -3.27 11.08 10.88
N GLN A 41 -3.77 12.28 10.64
CA GLN A 41 -3.09 13.25 9.77
C GLN A 41 -1.67 13.59 10.24
N SER A 42 -1.42 13.50 11.55
CA SER A 42 -0.10 13.73 12.13
C SER A 42 0.82 12.51 12.11
N GLY A 43 0.34 11.36 11.65
CA GLY A 43 1.12 10.12 11.57
C GLY A 43 1.05 9.25 12.81
N THR A 44 0.14 9.55 13.77
CA THR A 44 -0.12 8.67 14.91
C THR A 44 -0.86 7.43 14.46
N VAL A 45 -0.39 6.26 14.91
CA VAL A 45 -0.96 4.97 14.49
C VAL A 45 -1.81 4.35 15.60
N SER A 46 -2.95 3.78 15.22
CA SER A 46 -3.83 3.00 16.09
C SER A 46 -4.16 1.66 15.47
N VAL A 47 -4.25 0.62 16.29
CA VAL A 47 -4.72 -0.72 15.88
C VAL A 47 -6.03 -0.99 16.59
N GLY A 48 -7.13 -1.07 15.82
CA GLY A 48 -8.46 -1.04 16.40
C GLY A 48 -8.68 0.29 17.10
N GLU A 49 -8.97 0.26 18.41
CA GLU A 49 -9.16 1.47 19.24
C GLU A 49 -7.89 1.83 20.05
N GLU A 50 -6.86 1.00 19.97
CA GLU A 50 -5.64 1.16 20.76
C GLU A 50 -4.60 1.98 19.99
N GLU A 51 -4.22 3.12 20.57
CA GLU A 51 -3.13 3.93 20.03
C GLU A 51 -1.78 3.30 20.36
N ILE A 52 -0.91 3.18 19.36
CA ILE A 52 0.42 2.61 19.51
C ILE A 52 1.38 3.74 19.87
N SER A 53 1.93 3.67 21.09
CA SER A 53 3.01 4.57 21.51
C SER A 53 4.28 4.18 20.81
N HIS A 54 4.87 5.11 20.08
CA HIS A 54 6.12 4.90 19.38
C HIS A 54 7.03 6.12 19.56
N THR A 55 8.28 5.86 19.93
CA THR A 55 9.29 6.91 19.99
C THR A 55 9.57 7.39 18.59
N ALA A 56 9.45 8.70 18.36
CA ALA A 56 9.73 9.28 17.05
C ALA A 56 11.16 8.95 16.64
N THR A 57 11.32 8.28 15.51
CA THR A 57 12.59 8.03 14.84
C THR A 57 12.63 8.82 13.55
N GLU A 58 13.81 8.92 12.94
CA GLU A 58 13.96 9.57 11.65
C GLU A 58 13.34 8.75 10.50
N ASP A 59 13.02 7.49 10.75
CA ASP A 59 12.42 6.61 9.73
C ASP A 59 10.94 6.97 9.53
N LEU A 60 10.62 7.33 8.30
CA LEU A 60 9.31 7.85 7.91
C LEU A 60 8.36 6.77 7.39
N TYR A 61 8.83 5.53 7.26
CA TYR A 61 8.08 4.45 6.61
C TYR A 61 7.75 3.33 7.57
N ASP A 62 6.52 2.82 7.42
CA ASP A 62 6.05 1.63 8.10
C ASP A 62 5.73 0.55 7.06
N GLN A 63 5.58 -0.69 7.54
CA GLN A 63 5.24 -1.81 6.68
C GLN A 63 4.19 -2.70 7.34
N ILE A 64 3.22 -3.18 6.54
CA ILE A 64 2.30 -4.24 6.96
C ILE A 64 2.60 -5.49 6.14
N ILE A 65 2.71 -6.62 6.84
CA ILE A 65 2.90 -7.94 6.24
C ILE A 65 1.70 -8.81 6.62
N VAL A 66 0.96 -9.26 5.60
CA VAL A 66 -0.22 -10.10 5.78
C VAL A 66 0.10 -11.51 5.26
N PRO A 67 0.18 -12.53 6.14
CA PRO A 67 0.45 -13.89 5.70
C PRO A 67 -0.75 -14.51 4.99
N LYS A 68 -0.56 -15.68 4.41
CA LYS A 68 -1.61 -16.45 3.74
C LYS A 68 -2.77 -16.74 4.71
N GLY A 69 -3.98 -16.68 4.19
CA GLY A 69 -5.21 -16.96 4.96
C GLY A 69 -5.67 -15.82 5.85
N LYS A 70 -5.02 -14.67 5.82
CA LYS A 70 -5.38 -13.51 6.65
C LYS A 70 -5.62 -12.27 5.79
N PHE A 71 -6.19 -11.24 6.39
CA PHE A 71 -6.41 -9.94 5.76
C PHE A 71 -6.46 -8.86 6.84
N THR A 72 -6.24 -7.62 6.44
CA THR A 72 -6.38 -6.46 7.33
C THR A 72 -6.80 -5.23 6.55
N ARG A 73 -7.18 -4.19 7.27
CA ARG A 73 -7.50 -2.88 6.69
C ARG A 73 -6.51 -1.85 7.17
N LEU A 74 -6.18 -0.92 6.30
CA LEU A 74 -5.28 0.18 6.58
C LEU A 74 -5.92 1.49 6.14
N ILE A 75 -5.99 2.45 7.07
CA ILE A 75 -6.39 3.82 6.77
C ILE A 75 -5.13 4.68 6.83
N LEU A 76 -4.77 5.26 5.70
CA LEU A 76 -3.58 6.10 5.59
C LEU A 76 -3.82 7.50 6.15
N ALA A 77 -2.74 8.25 6.34
CA ALA A 77 -2.80 9.59 6.95
C ALA A 77 -3.67 10.59 6.17
N ASP A 78 -3.81 10.41 4.86
CA ASP A 78 -4.66 11.23 3.99
C ASP A 78 -6.14 10.82 4.01
N GLY A 79 -6.49 9.74 4.70
CA GLY A 79 -7.83 9.17 4.74
C GLY A 79 -8.11 8.12 3.66
N SER A 80 -7.16 7.83 2.78
CA SER A 80 -7.28 6.73 1.82
C SER A 80 -7.34 5.39 2.55
N SER A 81 -8.13 4.45 2.06
CA SER A 81 -8.32 3.15 2.70
C SER A 81 -7.83 2.00 1.82
N LEU A 82 -7.16 1.05 2.44
CA LEU A 82 -6.73 -0.18 1.79
C LEU A 82 -7.37 -1.38 2.47
N HIS A 83 -7.82 -2.32 1.64
CA HIS A 83 -8.10 -3.69 2.06
C HIS A 83 -6.95 -4.55 1.57
N ILE A 84 -6.18 -5.14 2.50
CA ILE A 84 -4.94 -5.85 2.19
C ILE A 84 -5.20 -7.35 2.27
N ASN A 85 -5.03 -8.04 1.16
CA ASN A 85 -5.30 -9.46 1.03
C ASN A 85 -4.13 -10.35 1.49
N ALA A 86 -4.39 -11.64 1.53
CA ALA A 86 -3.43 -12.65 1.97
C ALA A 86 -2.14 -12.63 1.15
N GLY A 87 -1.02 -12.89 1.80
CA GLY A 87 0.28 -12.98 1.15
C GLY A 87 0.82 -11.64 0.67
N THR A 88 0.37 -10.53 1.24
CA THR A 88 0.67 -9.17 0.75
C THR A 88 1.54 -8.40 1.72
N LYS A 89 2.44 -7.60 1.17
CA LYS A 89 3.27 -6.63 1.88
C LYS A 89 3.02 -5.24 1.32
N VAL A 90 2.83 -4.27 2.20
CA VAL A 90 2.63 -2.86 1.82
C VAL A 90 3.60 -2.00 2.62
N VAL A 91 4.34 -1.15 1.90
CA VAL A 91 5.23 -0.14 2.50
C VAL A 91 4.63 1.23 2.23
N TYR A 92 4.53 2.05 3.25
CA TYR A 92 3.89 3.35 3.15
C TYR A 92 4.50 4.33 4.14
N PRO A 93 4.42 5.64 3.88
CA PRO A 93 4.88 6.63 4.84
C PRO A 93 3.85 6.83 5.96
N LYS A 94 4.32 7.21 7.15
CA LYS A 94 3.44 7.56 8.29
C LYS A 94 2.55 8.76 7.95
N HIS A 95 3.07 9.70 7.18
CA HIS A 95 2.35 10.83 6.60
C HIS A 95 2.95 11.15 5.24
N PHE A 96 2.12 11.64 4.33
CA PHE A 96 2.54 11.90 2.96
C PHE A 96 3.27 13.24 2.83
N ALA A 97 4.14 13.30 1.82
CA ALA A 97 4.69 14.57 1.35
C ALA A 97 3.55 15.48 0.84
N LYS A 98 3.79 16.78 0.79
CA LYS A 98 2.76 17.76 0.48
C LYS A 98 2.22 17.66 -0.96
N ASN A 99 3.05 17.24 -1.91
CA ASN A 99 2.73 17.25 -3.34
C ASN A 99 2.76 15.87 -4.01
N LYS A 100 2.96 14.81 -3.23
CA LYS A 100 3.07 13.45 -3.77
C LYS A 100 2.75 12.43 -2.71
N ARG A 101 1.92 11.43 -3.08
CA ARG A 101 1.57 10.32 -2.21
C ARG A 101 2.05 9.03 -2.86
N GLU A 102 2.90 8.27 -2.17
CA GLU A 102 3.48 7.03 -2.72
C GLU A 102 3.36 5.88 -1.74
N ILE A 103 2.95 4.71 -2.23
CA ILE A 103 3.03 3.44 -1.51
C ILE A 103 3.64 2.38 -2.42
N PHE A 104 4.18 1.32 -1.81
CA PHE A 104 4.69 0.16 -2.53
C PHE A 104 3.92 -1.09 -2.11
N VAL A 105 3.53 -1.92 -3.08
CA VAL A 105 2.74 -3.13 -2.86
C VAL A 105 3.41 -4.33 -3.52
N ASP A 106 3.53 -5.41 -2.74
CA ASP A 106 3.85 -6.75 -3.24
C ASP A 106 2.71 -7.66 -2.81
N GLY A 107 1.77 -7.92 -3.73
CA GLY A 107 0.58 -8.69 -3.45
C GLY A 107 -0.70 -8.07 -4.00
N GLU A 108 -1.78 -8.21 -3.27
CA GLU A 108 -3.09 -7.69 -3.68
C GLU A 108 -3.71 -6.76 -2.66
N ILE A 109 -4.16 -5.60 -3.15
CA ILE A 109 -4.92 -4.64 -2.37
C ILE A 109 -6.13 -4.14 -3.16
N PHE A 110 -7.22 -3.84 -2.44
CA PHE A 110 -8.23 -2.93 -2.93
C PHE A 110 -7.98 -1.59 -2.24
N ILE A 111 -7.90 -0.51 -3.01
CA ILE A 111 -7.62 0.82 -2.49
C ILE A 111 -8.69 1.82 -2.95
N ASP A 112 -9.19 2.61 -2.00
CA ASP A 112 -10.03 3.78 -2.26
C ASP A 112 -9.21 5.02 -1.90
N VAL A 113 -8.66 5.67 -2.93
CA VAL A 113 -7.81 6.84 -2.76
C VAL A 113 -8.65 8.08 -2.58
N LYS A 114 -8.43 8.79 -1.48
CA LYS A 114 -9.07 10.08 -1.24
C LYS A 114 -8.59 11.10 -2.27
N ARG A 115 -9.56 11.78 -2.92
CA ARG A 115 -9.25 12.71 -3.99
C ARG A 115 -8.44 13.91 -3.48
N ASP A 116 -7.31 14.14 -4.13
CA ASP A 116 -6.48 15.34 -3.97
C ASP A 116 -5.68 15.57 -5.25
N GLU A 117 -6.16 16.48 -6.08
CA GLU A 117 -5.53 16.80 -7.36
C GLU A 117 -4.17 17.47 -7.23
N SER A 118 -3.90 18.08 -6.07
CA SER A 118 -2.61 18.75 -5.81
C SER A 118 -1.51 17.76 -5.41
N ALA A 119 -1.86 16.53 -5.05
CA ALA A 119 -0.93 15.50 -4.63
C ALA A 119 -1.28 14.15 -5.27
N PRO A 120 -0.82 13.86 -6.49
CA PRO A 120 -1.05 12.57 -7.14
C PRO A 120 -0.64 11.41 -6.25
N PHE A 121 -1.40 10.32 -6.33
CA PHE A 121 -1.16 9.10 -5.57
C PHE A 121 -0.59 8.02 -6.47
N PHE A 122 0.54 7.44 -6.07
CA PHE A 122 1.25 6.41 -6.81
C PHE A 122 1.21 5.10 -6.04
N VAL A 123 0.72 4.04 -6.69
CA VAL A 123 0.88 2.67 -6.21
C VAL A 123 1.98 2.03 -7.05
N LYS A 124 3.11 1.74 -6.41
CA LYS A 124 4.27 1.15 -7.08
C LYS A 124 4.34 -0.34 -6.77
N THR A 125 4.66 -1.13 -7.78
CA THR A 125 4.88 -2.57 -7.66
C THR A 125 6.17 -2.95 -8.38
N ALA A 126 6.56 -4.23 -8.31
CA ALA A 126 7.71 -4.72 -9.06
C ALA A 126 7.49 -4.67 -10.58
N GLN A 127 6.23 -4.73 -11.04
CA GLN A 127 5.89 -4.82 -12.46
C GLN A 127 5.46 -3.49 -13.09
N PHE A 128 4.86 -2.58 -12.32
CA PHE A 128 4.28 -1.36 -12.87
C PHE A 128 4.07 -0.31 -11.79
N GLU A 129 3.68 0.87 -12.24
CA GLU A 129 3.29 2.00 -11.41
C GLU A 129 1.90 2.50 -11.85
N VAL A 130 1.04 2.76 -10.88
CA VAL A 130 -0.30 3.31 -11.09
C VAL A 130 -0.34 4.71 -10.51
N GLU A 131 -0.79 5.68 -11.31
CA GLU A 131 -0.98 7.08 -10.88
C GLU A 131 -2.46 7.42 -10.90
N VAL A 132 -2.97 7.95 -9.79
CA VAL A 132 -4.37 8.36 -9.63
C VAL A 132 -4.47 9.67 -8.86
N LEU A 133 -5.63 10.32 -8.96
CA LEU A 133 -5.94 11.55 -8.21
C LEU A 133 -6.98 11.29 -7.12
N GLY A 134 -7.98 10.44 -7.39
CA GLY A 134 -9.00 10.02 -6.45
C GLY A 134 -9.80 8.90 -7.10
N THR A 135 -9.51 7.66 -6.74
CA THR A 135 -9.87 6.48 -7.52
C THR A 135 -10.06 5.29 -6.61
N ALA A 136 -11.02 4.42 -6.95
CA ALA A 136 -11.18 3.13 -6.28
C ALA A 136 -10.80 2.02 -7.28
N PHE A 137 -9.83 1.19 -6.93
CA PHE A 137 -9.32 0.15 -7.83
C PHE A 137 -8.67 -0.99 -7.06
N ASN A 138 -8.55 -2.14 -7.73
CA ASN A 138 -7.86 -3.31 -7.21
C ASN A 138 -6.54 -3.51 -7.96
N VAL A 139 -5.49 -3.81 -7.22
CA VAL A 139 -4.17 -4.14 -7.76
C VAL A 139 -3.81 -5.53 -7.26
N SER A 140 -3.46 -6.43 -8.19
CA SER A 140 -2.92 -7.74 -7.89
C SER A 140 -1.55 -7.86 -8.57
N ALA A 141 -0.48 -7.81 -7.78
CA ALA A 141 0.88 -7.74 -8.28
C ALA A 141 1.83 -8.47 -7.32
N TYR A 142 1.68 -9.78 -7.24
CA TYR A 142 2.57 -10.62 -6.44
C TYR A 142 3.91 -10.77 -7.15
N LYS A 143 4.99 -10.51 -6.42
CA LYS A 143 6.34 -10.71 -6.91
C LYS A 143 6.55 -12.21 -7.22
N GLY A 144 6.96 -12.51 -8.44
CA GLY A 144 7.16 -13.88 -8.90
C GLY A 144 5.98 -14.47 -9.68
N ASP A 145 4.83 -13.81 -9.73
CA ASP A 145 3.75 -14.21 -10.62
C ASP A 145 4.07 -13.80 -12.06
N ASP A 146 3.55 -14.57 -13.01
CA ASP A 146 3.81 -14.33 -14.45
C ASP A 146 3.17 -13.06 -14.96
N TYR A 147 2.10 -12.61 -14.32
CA TYR A 147 1.40 -11.38 -14.70
C TYR A 147 0.76 -10.71 -13.49
N ALA A 148 0.49 -9.44 -13.65
CA ALA A 148 -0.20 -8.61 -12.66
C ALA A 148 -1.44 -7.98 -13.29
N GLU A 149 -2.39 -7.57 -12.45
CA GLU A 149 -3.66 -7.03 -12.91
C GLU A 149 -4.05 -5.76 -12.14
N VAL A 150 -4.69 -4.85 -12.84
CA VAL A 150 -5.34 -3.67 -12.28
C VAL A 150 -6.79 -3.64 -12.76
N VAL A 151 -7.73 -3.56 -11.84
CA VAL A 151 -9.16 -3.43 -12.15
C VAL A 151 -9.67 -2.12 -11.58
N LEU A 152 -10.20 -1.27 -12.45
CA LEU A 152 -10.72 0.04 -12.07
C LEU A 152 -12.21 -0.04 -11.77
N LEU A 153 -12.59 0.41 -10.55
CA LEU A 153 -13.99 0.50 -10.13
C LEU A 153 -14.56 1.90 -10.37
N ARG A 154 -13.85 2.94 -9.92
CA ARG A 154 -14.31 4.33 -9.99
C ARG A 154 -13.15 5.28 -10.22
N GLY A 155 -13.34 6.28 -11.04
CA GLY A 155 -12.33 7.30 -11.35
C GLY A 155 -11.55 6.98 -12.60
N ALA A 156 -10.26 7.28 -12.61
CA ALA A 156 -9.37 7.05 -13.73
C ALA A 156 -8.00 6.60 -13.23
N VAL A 157 -7.36 5.74 -14.02
CA VAL A 157 -6.02 5.21 -13.73
C VAL A 157 -5.10 5.48 -14.92
N ASN A 158 -3.92 5.99 -14.62
CA ASN A 158 -2.78 6.00 -15.54
C ASN A 158 -1.81 4.92 -15.08
N LEU A 159 -1.57 3.92 -15.93
CA LEU A 159 -0.68 2.81 -15.64
C LEU A 159 0.58 2.93 -16.50
N LYS A 160 1.74 2.69 -15.87
CA LYS A 160 3.03 2.70 -16.56
C LYS A 160 3.79 1.43 -16.19
N ASP A 161 4.19 0.65 -17.20
CA ASP A 161 4.95 -0.57 -16.98
C ASP A 161 6.47 -0.29 -16.94
N ASN A 162 7.27 -1.33 -16.68
CA ASN A 162 8.72 -1.22 -16.60
C ASN A 162 9.38 -0.92 -17.96
N LYS A 163 8.66 -1.12 -19.06
CA LYS A 163 9.12 -0.81 -20.43
C LYS A 163 8.71 0.61 -20.83
N LYS A 164 8.14 1.38 -19.90
CA LYS A 164 7.63 2.75 -20.11
C LYS A 164 6.40 2.84 -21.02
N ASN A 165 5.71 1.72 -21.26
CA ASN A 165 4.40 1.75 -21.90
C ASN A 165 3.39 2.35 -20.93
N THR A 166 2.48 3.17 -21.45
CA THR A 166 1.44 3.82 -20.65
C THR A 166 0.07 3.38 -21.13
N LEU A 167 -0.86 3.23 -20.19
CA LEU A 167 -2.24 2.84 -20.45
C LEU A 167 -3.17 3.59 -19.51
N LYS A 168 -4.25 4.11 -20.06
CA LYS A 168 -5.33 4.72 -19.27
C LYS A 168 -6.49 3.75 -19.15
N LEU A 169 -6.99 3.59 -17.92
CA LEU A 169 -8.19 2.79 -17.66
C LEU A 169 -9.37 3.67 -17.32
N SER A 170 -10.54 3.26 -17.80
CA SER A 170 -11.85 3.78 -17.43
C SER A 170 -12.56 2.78 -16.52
N PRO A 171 -13.62 3.19 -15.79
CA PRO A 171 -14.33 2.28 -14.88
C PRO A 171 -14.76 0.98 -15.54
N ASN A 172 -14.65 -0.11 -14.79
CA ASN A 172 -14.96 -1.49 -15.19
C ASN A 172 -13.98 -2.09 -16.21
N GLN A 173 -12.85 -1.43 -16.47
CA GLN A 173 -11.79 -2.00 -17.31
C GLN A 173 -10.75 -2.70 -16.45
N LEU A 174 -10.14 -3.73 -17.04
CA LEU A 174 -9.06 -4.51 -16.47
C LEU A 174 -7.82 -4.39 -17.37
N ALA A 175 -6.67 -4.14 -16.77
CA ALA A 175 -5.38 -4.26 -17.44
C ALA A 175 -4.63 -5.46 -16.89
N SER A 176 -4.04 -6.25 -17.79
CA SER A 176 -3.15 -7.35 -17.43
C SER A 176 -1.75 -7.03 -17.94
N ILE A 177 -0.77 -7.17 -17.06
CA ILE A 177 0.63 -6.83 -17.34
C ILE A 177 1.46 -8.10 -17.19
N SER A 178 2.14 -8.49 -18.23
CA SER A 178 3.01 -9.68 -18.25
C SER A 178 4.49 -9.29 -18.29
#